data_8d68f475adb25a79ba873b23a859858d
#
_entry.id   8d68f475adb25a79ba873b23a859858d
#
_cell.length_a   1.000
_cell.length_b   1.000
_cell.length_c   1.000
_cell.angle_alpha   90.00
_cell.angle_beta   90.00
_cell.angle_gamma   90.00
#
_symmetry.space_group_name_H-M   'P 1'
#
loop_
_entity.id
_entity.type
_entity.pdbx_description
1 polymer ?
#
loop_
_entity_poly.entity_id
_entity_poly.type
_entity_poly.pdbx_seq_one_letter_code
_entity_poly.pdbx_strand_id
1 'polypeptide(L)' 'MEVEAAKLIGAGLATIGVAGSGAGIGTVFGAYVSGIF' A
#
# COMPACT_ATOMS: atom_id res chain seq x y z
N MET A 1 1.51 -26.39 2.34
CA MET A 1 1.16 -25.54 1.21
C MET A 1 2.21 -25.64 0.14
N GLU A 2 1.82 -25.67 -1.10
CA GLU A 2 2.76 -25.68 -2.20
C GLU A 2 3.55 -24.37 -2.24
N VAL A 3 4.83 -24.45 -2.59
CA VAL A 3 5.71 -23.27 -2.60
C VAL A 3 5.20 -22.21 -3.59
N GLU A 4 4.76 -22.64 -4.76
CA GLU A 4 4.27 -21.71 -5.78
C GLU A 4 3.01 -20.99 -5.31
N ALA A 5 2.10 -21.72 -4.67
CA ALA A 5 0.90 -21.11 -4.10
C ALA A 5 1.26 -20.10 -2.99
N ALA A 6 2.22 -20.45 -2.15
CA ALA A 6 2.67 -19.54 -1.09
C ALA A 6 3.27 -18.27 -1.65
N LYS A 7 4.01 -18.35 -2.76
CA LYS A 7 4.57 -17.17 -3.42
C LYS A 7 3.48 -16.24 -3.94
N LEU A 8 2.44 -16.80 -4.51
CA LEU A 8 1.33 -15.99 -5.03
C LEU A 8 0.56 -15.30 -3.91
N ILE A 9 0.34 -16.00 -2.81
CA ILE A 9 -0.30 -15.40 -1.65
C ILE A 9 0.55 -14.26 -1.09
N GLY A 10 1.86 -14.48 -0.99
CA GLY A 10 2.77 -13.44 -0.53
C GLY A 10 2.80 -12.23 -1.44
N ALA A 11 2.77 -12.44 -2.75
CA ALA A 11 2.72 -11.35 -3.71
C ALA A 11 1.44 -10.52 -3.55
N GLY A 12 0.31 -11.18 -3.31
CA GLY A 12 -0.94 -10.48 -3.06
C GLY A 12 -0.90 -9.65 -1.78
N LEU A 13 -0.35 -10.19 -0.71
CA LEU A 13 -0.19 -9.46 0.55
C LEU A 13 0.76 -8.27 0.38
N ALA A 14 1.84 -8.45 -0.39
CA ALA A 14 2.78 -7.37 -0.67
C ALA A 14 2.10 -6.22 -1.43
N THR A 15 1.21 -6.54 -2.36
CA THR A 15 0.46 -5.55 -3.11
C THR A 15 -0.43 -4.72 -2.19
N ILE A 16 -1.09 -5.36 -1.22
CA ILE A 16 -1.89 -4.64 -0.22
C ILE A 16 -1.01 -3.71 0.60
N GLY A 17 0.21 -4.14 0.95
CA GLY A 17 1.16 -3.30 1.66
C GLY A 17 1.54 -2.05 0.89
N VAL A 18 1.78 -2.17 -0.41
CA VAL A 18 2.08 -1.02 -1.26
C VAL A 18 0.88 -0.08 -1.34
N ALA A 19 -0.33 -0.61 -1.45
CA ALA A 19 -1.55 0.20 -1.45
C ALA A 19 -1.68 0.98 -0.15
N GLY A 20 -1.31 0.37 0.99
CA GLY A 20 -1.31 1.05 2.28
C GLY A 20 -0.34 2.22 2.33
N SER A 21 0.85 2.07 1.76
CA SER A 21 1.83 3.16 1.65
C SER A 21 1.27 4.31 0.83
N GLY A 22 0.63 4.00 -0.30
CA GLY A 22 0.02 5.01 -1.15
C GLY A 22 -1.07 5.79 -0.43
N ALA A 23 -1.95 5.08 0.28
CA ALA A 23 -3.01 5.72 1.07
C ALA A 23 -2.43 6.59 2.19
N GLY A 24 -1.39 6.10 2.89
CA GLY A 24 -0.76 6.84 3.97
C GLY A 24 -0.08 8.11 3.49
N ILE A 25 0.73 8.00 2.45
CA ILE A 25 1.44 9.15 1.89
C ILE A 25 0.45 10.14 1.31
N GLY A 26 -0.57 9.66 0.59
CA GLY A 26 -1.60 10.51 0.01
C GLY A 26 -2.40 11.27 1.07
N THR A 27 -2.67 10.65 2.20
CA THR A 27 -3.38 11.32 3.31
C THR A 27 -2.55 12.47 3.86
N VAL A 28 -1.26 12.24 4.08
CA VAL A 28 -0.36 13.28 4.60
C VAL A 28 -0.20 14.40 3.58
N PHE A 29 0.06 14.04 2.33
CA PHE A 29 0.27 15.03 1.27
C PHE A 29 -1.00 15.84 1.00
N GLY A 30 -2.16 15.17 1.01
CA GLY A 30 -3.44 15.83 0.84
C GLY A 30 -3.71 16.85 1.94
N ALA A 31 -3.41 16.49 3.17
CA ALA A 31 -3.55 17.42 4.30
C ALA A 31 -2.59 18.61 4.17
N TYR A 32 -1.38 18.36 3.70
CA TYR A 32 -0.41 19.43 3.47
C TYR A 32 -0.91 20.41 2.41
N VAL A 33 -1.37 19.89 1.28
CA VAL A 33 -1.88 20.74 0.19
C VAL A 33 -3.08 21.53 0.65
N SER A 34 -4.01 20.91 1.36
CA SER A 34 -5.17 21.60 1.92
C SER A 34 -4.80 22.71 2.90
N GLY A 35 -3.72 22.49 3.64
CA GLY A 35 -3.25 23.48 4.61
C GLY A 35 -2.60 24.71 3.99
N ILE A 36 -2.04 24.58 2.78
CA ILE A 36 -1.39 25.70 2.11
C ILE A 36 -2.32 26.48 1.17
N PHE A 37 -3.48 25.90 0.89
CA PHE A 37 -4.51 26.61 0.10
C PHE A 37 -5.63 27.06 1.00
#